data_421c7538b9a630d0df13539c8c464bfa
#
_entry.id   421c7538b9a630d0df13539c8c464bfa
#
_cell.length_a   1.000
_cell.length_b   1.000
_cell.length_c   1.000
_cell.angle_alpha   90.00
_cell.angle_beta   90.00
_cell.angle_gamma   90.00
#
_symmetry.space_group_name_H-M   'P 1'
#
loop_
_entity.id
_entity.type
_entity.pdbx_description
1 polymer ?
#
loop_
_entity_poly.entity_id
_entity_poly.type
_entity_poly.pdbx_seq_one_letter_code
_entity_poly.pdbx_strand_id
1 'polypeptide(L)'
;HIVVPGRGLCEVDLARLAKAGLTLPQVSIVADALTTPYQAVRRAGVTPGSLAIVIGAGGVGGYCVQIARAFGAHVVAIDVDDDKLAAIAQHGAALTLNARAHDAKALKAAINAFAKQNGLRGTEWQIFECSGTAAGQLSAYGLLVHGATLSVVGFTMDKVEVRLSNLMAFDARALGNWGC
;
A
#
# COMPACT_ATOMS: atom_id res chain seq x y z
N HIS A 1 24.78 24.35 2.94
CA HIS A 1 24.99 23.99 1.54
C HIS A 1 25.33 22.50 1.45
N ILE A 2 24.80 21.84 0.43
CA ILE A 2 25.05 20.43 0.11
C ILE A 2 25.49 20.37 -1.37
N VAL A 3 26.42 19.48 -1.67
CA VAL A 3 26.85 19.20 -3.05
C VAL A 3 26.35 17.82 -3.42
N VAL A 4 25.59 17.73 -4.48
CA VAL A 4 25.01 16.46 -4.98
C VAL A 4 25.22 16.36 -6.50
N PRO A 5 25.26 15.13 -7.06
CA PRO A 5 25.30 14.95 -8.51
C PRO A 5 24.03 15.55 -9.16
N GLY A 6 24.21 16.40 -10.18
CA GLY A 6 23.09 17.08 -10.86
C GLY A 6 22.03 16.11 -11.42
N ARG A 7 22.43 14.87 -11.80
CA ARG A 7 21.50 13.82 -12.26
C ARG A 7 20.49 13.34 -11.19
N GLY A 8 20.76 13.61 -9.91
CA GLY A 8 19.85 13.31 -8.78
C GLY A 8 18.91 14.45 -8.44
N LEU A 9 18.94 15.55 -9.19
CA LEU A 9 18.07 16.70 -8.95
C LEU A 9 16.85 16.65 -9.86
N CYS A 10 15.70 16.98 -9.30
CA CYS A 10 14.48 17.26 -10.06
C CYS A 10 14.19 18.77 -9.97
N GLU A 11 13.97 19.39 -11.10
CA GLU A 11 13.53 20.77 -11.14
C GLU A 11 12.09 20.89 -10.62
N VAL A 12 11.85 21.87 -9.77
CA VAL A 12 10.52 22.15 -9.21
C VAL A 12 10.06 23.51 -9.72
N ASP A 13 8.97 23.54 -10.47
CA ASP A 13 8.33 24.74 -10.94
C ASP A 13 7.64 25.48 -9.79
N LEU A 14 8.30 26.50 -9.27
CA LEU A 14 7.82 27.29 -8.13
C LEU A 14 6.52 28.05 -8.46
N ALA A 15 6.29 28.45 -9.71
CA ALA A 15 5.07 29.13 -10.12
C ALA A 15 3.87 28.17 -10.07
N ARG A 16 4.05 26.93 -10.50
CA ARG A 16 3.02 25.88 -10.37
C ARG A 16 2.74 25.52 -8.91
N LEU A 17 3.77 25.47 -8.06
CA LEU A 17 3.58 25.24 -6.62
C LEU A 17 2.74 26.37 -6.00
N ALA A 18 3.09 27.62 -6.25
CA ALA A 18 2.36 28.77 -5.73
C ALA A 18 0.90 28.77 -6.19
N LYS A 19 0.65 28.46 -7.47
CA LYS A 19 -0.71 28.32 -8.03
C LYS A 19 -1.52 27.20 -7.36
N ALA A 20 -0.87 26.12 -6.93
CA ALA A 20 -1.48 25.01 -6.20
C ALA A 20 -1.62 25.28 -4.68
N GLY A 21 -1.16 26.41 -4.18
CA GLY A 21 -1.14 26.74 -2.76
C GLY A 21 -0.13 25.91 -1.95
N LEU A 22 0.89 25.35 -2.61
CA LEU A 22 1.90 24.49 -2.00
C LEU A 22 3.23 25.25 -1.85
N THR A 23 4.00 24.83 -0.85
CA THR A 23 5.37 25.31 -0.60
C THR A 23 6.39 24.23 -0.91
N LEU A 24 7.63 24.62 -1.18
CA LEU A 24 8.72 23.68 -1.45
C LEU A 24 8.94 22.65 -0.32
N PRO A 25 8.91 23.01 0.98
CA PRO A 25 8.97 22.02 2.06
C PRO A 25 7.83 20.99 2.03
N GLN A 26 6.62 21.40 1.68
CA GLN A 26 5.48 20.45 1.61
C GLN A 26 5.65 19.42 0.49
N VAL A 27 6.29 19.74 -0.61
CA VAL A 27 6.52 18.78 -1.70
C VAL A 27 7.78 17.94 -1.52
N SER A 28 8.57 18.15 -0.48
CA SER A 28 9.76 17.32 -0.19
C SER A 28 9.41 15.84 0.02
N ILE A 29 8.20 15.53 0.49
CA ILE A 29 7.67 14.17 0.64
C ILE A 29 7.62 13.40 -0.69
N VAL A 30 7.58 14.09 -1.82
CA VAL A 30 7.55 13.47 -3.15
C VAL A 30 8.82 12.67 -3.40
N ALA A 31 9.95 13.09 -2.83
CA ALA A 31 11.24 12.42 -3.03
C ALA A 31 11.27 10.95 -2.56
N ASP A 32 10.41 10.56 -1.61
CA ASP A 32 10.37 9.18 -1.10
C ASP A 32 8.94 8.75 -0.71
N ALA A 33 8.34 9.39 0.30
CA ALA A 33 7.10 8.90 0.90
C ALA A 33 5.92 8.81 -0.09
N LEU A 34 5.96 9.53 -1.21
CA LEU A 34 4.97 9.46 -2.27
C LEU A 34 5.45 8.61 -3.46
N THR A 35 6.71 8.74 -3.89
CA THR A 35 7.23 8.00 -5.05
C THR A 35 7.38 6.52 -4.78
N THR A 36 7.75 6.12 -3.57
CA THR A 36 7.86 4.71 -3.16
C THR A 36 6.54 3.95 -3.33
N PRO A 37 5.40 4.38 -2.74
CA PRO A 37 4.13 3.69 -2.97
C PRO A 37 3.61 3.87 -4.41
N TYR A 38 3.92 4.97 -5.09
CA TYR A 38 3.59 5.13 -6.51
C TYR A 38 4.24 4.05 -7.37
N GLN A 39 5.53 3.80 -7.15
CA GLN A 39 6.25 2.72 -7.82
C GLN A 39 5.63 1.35 -7.49
N ALA A 40 5.33 1.09 -6.21
CA ALA A 40 4.73 -0.18 -5.78
C ALA A 40 3.36 -0.42 -6.45
N VAL A 41 2.49 0.58 -6.47
CA VAL A 41 1.15 0.51 -7.08
C VAL A 41 1.26 0.25 -8.59
N ARG A 42 2.16 0.95 -9.29
CA ARG A 42 2.41 0.71 -10.72
C ARG A 42 2.95 -0.69 -11.01
N ARG A 43 3.94 -1.14 -10.23
CA ARG A 43 4.56 -2.48 -10.42
C ARG A 43 3.60 -3.61 -10.09
N ALA A 44 2.69 -3.40 -9.14
CA ALA A 44 1.64 -4.37 -8.81
C ALA A 44 0.57 -4.49 -9.91
N GLY A 45 0.53 -3.57 -10.87
CA GLY A 45 -0.44 -3.59 -11.95
C GLY A 45 -1.85 -3.18 -11.52
N VAL A 46 -1.95 -2.23 -10.58
CA VAL A 46 -3.25 -1.68 -10.17
C VAL A 46 -3.92 -0.96 -11.34
N THR A 47 -5.19 -1.27 -11.56
CA THR A 47 -6.04 -0.70 -12.62
C THR A 47 -7.44 -0.39 -12.06
N PRO A 48 -8.28 0.36 -12.77
CA PRO A 48 -9.66 0.56 -12.35
C PRO A 48 -10.40 -0.76 -12.11
N GLY A 49 -11.06 -0.86 -10.96
CA GLY A 49 -11.75 -2.08 -10.51
C GLY A 49 -10.86 -3.09 -9.77
N SER A 50 -9.57 -2.83 -9.62
CA SER A 50 -8.69 -3.64 -8.76
C SER A 50 -9.13 -3.59 -7.29
N LEU A 51 -8.88 -4.66 -6.54
CA LEU A 51 -8.95 -4.66 -5.08
C LEU A 51 -7.54 -4.51 -4.51
N ALA A 52 -7.25 -3.35 -3.96
CA ALA A 52 -5.97 -3.04 -3.31
C ALA A 52 -6.11 -3.14 -1.79
N ILE A 53 -5.19 -3.84 -1.14
CA ILE A 53 -5.17 -4.04 0.32
C ILE A 53 -3.86 -3.46 0.83
N VAL A 54 -3.94 -2.45 1.69
CA VAL A 54 -2.76 -1.78 2.26
C VAL A 54 -2.67 -2.09 3.75
N ILE A 55 -1.56 -2.68 4.16
CA ILE A 55 -1.26 -3.01 5.56
C ILE A 55 -0.25 -2.02 6.10
N GLY A 56 -0.65 -1.30 7.15
CA GLY A 56 0.05 -0.15 7.68
C GLY A 56 -0.39 1.15 7.00
N ALA A 57 -1.26 1.92 7.65
CA ALA A 57 -1.80 3.19 7.16
C ALA A 57 -1.00 4.42 7.63
N GLY A 58 0.31 4.25 7.90
CA GLY A 58 1.23 5.33 8.24
C GLY A 58 1.61 6.20 7.04
N GLY A 59 2.76 6.89 7.09
CA GLY A 59 3.19 7.82 6.05
C GLY A 59 3.17 7.22 4.64
N VAL A 60 3.99 6.22 4.38
CA VAL A 60 4.07 5.54 3.07
C VAL A 60 2.76 4.82 2.72
N GLY A 61 2.17 4.09 3.70
CA GLY A 61 0.92 3.36 3.47
C GLY A 61 -0.27 4.27 3.23
N GLY A 62 -0.34 5.41 3.91
CA GLY A 62 -1.38 6.42 3.67
C GLY A 62 -1.33 6.98 2.25
N TYR A 63 -0.14 7.23 1.70
CA TYR A 63 0.01 7.59 0.28
C TYR A 63 -0.29 6.42 -0.65
N CYS A 64 0.05 5.19 -0.26
CA CYS A 64 -0.31 4.00 -1.04
C CYS A 64 -1.83 3.88 -1.23
N VAL A 65 -2.61 4.10 -0.18
CA VAL A 65 -4.10 4.14 -0.25
C VAL A 65 -4.57 5.19 -1.24
N GLN A 66 -4.09 6.43 -1.12
CA GLN A 66 -4.50 7.53 -1.98
C GLN A 66 -4.13 7.29 -3.45
N ILE A 67 -2.92 6.79 -3.70
CA ILE A 67 -2.44 6.49 -5.06
C ILE A 67 -3.22 5.33 -5.66
N ALA A 68 -3.41 4.22 -4.93
CA ALA A 68 -4.20 3.09 -5.42
C ALA A 68 -5.64 3.52 -5.75
N ARG A 69 -6.24 4.38 -4.91
CA ARG A 69 -7.55 4.99 -5.17
C ARG A 69 -7.54 5.85 -6.44
N ALA A 70 -6.51 6.66 -6.64
CA ALA A 70 -6.35 7.50 -7.84
C ALA A 70 -6.19 6.66 -9.12
N PHE A 71 -5.65 5.44 -9.02
CA PHE A 71 -5.60 4.46 -10.11
C PHE A 71 -6.93 3.72 -10.33
N GLY A 72 -7.98 4.05 -9.55
CA GLY A 72 -9.32 3.49 -9.69
C GLY A 72 -9.55 2.18 -8.93
N ALA A 73 -8.66 1.82 -7.99
CA ALA A 73 -8.86 0.66 -7.15
C ALA A 73 -9.90 0.91 -6.05
N HIS A 74 -10.55 -0.16 -5.61
CA HIS A 74 -11.24 -0.21 -4.32
C HIS A 74 -10.22 -0.55 -3.25
N VAL A 75 -10.04 0.31 -2.25
CA VAL A 75 -8.95 0.18 -1.30
C VAL A 75 -9.44 -0.24 0.07
N VAL A 76 -8.84 -1.31 0.60
CA VAL A 76 -8.97 -1.76 2.00
C VAL A 76 -7.70 -1.35 2.74
N ALA A 77 -7.82 -0.62 3.84
CA ALA A 77 -6.71 -0.27 4.71
C ALA A 77 -6.77 -1.08 6.01
N ILE A 78 -5.63 -1.63 6.41
CA ILE A 78 -5.48 -2.42 7.65
C ILE A 78 -4.39 -1.76 8.50
N ASP A 79 -4.70 -1.43 9.74
CA ASP A 79 -3.74 -0.91 10.73
C ASP A 79 -4.14 -1.40 12.13
N VAL A 80 -3.28 -1.16 13.11
CA VAL A 80 -3.55 -1.42 14.54
C VAL A 80 -4.05 -0.18 15.28
N ASP A 81 -4.06 0.96 14.63
CA ASP A 81 -4.35 2.29 15.17
C ASP A 81 -5.65 2.82 14.57
N ASP A 82 -6.67 2.98 15.40
CA ASP A 82 -8.01 3.42 14.98
C ASP A 82 -8.02 4.86 14.48
N ASP A 83 -7.17 5.74 15.03
CA ASP A 83 -7.09 7.14 14.59
C ASP A 83 -6.55 7.23 13.15
N LYS A 84 -5.52 6.42 12.84
CA LYS A 84 -5.01 6.32 11.46
C LYS A 84 -6.05 5.73 10.52
N LEU A 85 -6.80 4.72 10.96
CA LEU A 85 -7.87 4.12 10.17
C LEU A 85 -9.00 5.12 9.91
N ALA A 86 -9.40 5.90 10.91
CA ALA A 86 -10.39 6.97 10.76
C ALA A 86 -9.91 8.06 9.79
N ALA A 87 -8.64 8.47 9.90
CA ALA A 87 -8.05 9.46 9.00
C ALA A 87 -8.00 8.95 7.55
N ILE A 88 -7.52 7.72 7.31
CA ILE A 88 -7.36 7.20 5.96
C ILE A 88 -8.69 6.87 5.27
N ALA A 89 -9.75 6.63 6.03
CA ALA A 89 -11.10 6.52 5.48
C ALA A 89 -11.55 7.82 4.78
N GLN A 90 -11.12 8.98 5.28
CA GLN A 90 -11.38 10.29 4.65
C GLN A 90 -10.54 10.52 3.38
N HIS A 91 -9.49 9.71 3.17
CA HIS A 91 -8.51 9.88 2.11
C HIS A 91 -8.47 8.73 1.10
N GLY A 92 -9.53 7.91 1.04
CA GLY A 92 -9.70 6.97 -0.06
C GLY A 92 -9.77 5.49 0.29
N ALA A 93 -9.61 5.10 1.56
CA ALA A 93 -9.93 3.75 1.98
C ALA A 93 -11.46 3.55 1.97
N ALA A 94 -11.93 2.58 1.20
CA ALA A 94 -13.35 2.22 1.13
C ALA A 94 -13.76 1.28 2.27
N LEU A 95 -12.81 0.57 2.86
CA LEU A 95 -12.96 -0.26 4.04
C LEU A 95 -11.71 -0.11 4.91
N THR A 96 -11.90 0.04 6.22
CA THR A 96 -10.83 0.04 7.21
C THR A 96 -11.02 -1.11 8.19
N LEU A 97 -9.94 -1.82 8.53
CA LEU A 97 -9.96 -2.97 9.43
C LEU A 97 -8.84 -2.84 10.47
N ASN A 98 -9.20 -2.93 11.76
CA ASN A 98 -8.23 -2.96 12.83
C ASN A 98 -7.69 -4.39 13.01
N ALA A 99 -6.38 -4.58 12.80
CA ALA A 99 -5.73 -5.88 12.91
C ALA A 99 -5.66 -6.43 14.35
N ARG A 100 -5.89 -5.60 15.38
CA ARG A 100 -6.00 -6.08 16.77
C ARG A 100 -7.38 -6.67 17.06
N ALA A 101 -8.41 -6.22 16.35
CA ALA A 101 -9.78 -6.69 16.53
C ALA A 101 -10.12 -7.90 15.66
N HIS A 102 -9.26 -8.26 14.70
CA HIS A 102 -9.51 -9.30 13.73
C HIS A 102 -8.31 -10.26 13.65
N ASP A 103 -8.55 -11.54 13.78
CA ASP A 103 -7.56 -12.55 13.40
C ASP A 103 -7.41 -12.65 11.86
N ALA A 104 -6.44 -13.40 11.38
CA ALA A 104 -6.16 -13.54 9.95
C ALA A 104 -7.37 -14.09 9.16
N LYS A 105 -8.18 -14.97 9.76
CA LYS A 105 -9.37 -15.52 9.14
C LYS A 105 -10.49 -14.49 9.04
N ALA A 106 -10.70 -13.71 10.10
CA ALA A 106 -11.68 -12.63 10.13
C ALA A 106 -11.33 -11.51 9.16
N LEU A 107 -10.05 -11.10 9.07
CA LEU A 107 -9.57 -10.15 8.08
C LEU A 107 -9.90 -10.62 6.65
N LYS A 108 -9.52 -11.85 6.32
CA LYS A 108 -9.79 -12.42 4.99
C LYS A 108 -11.28 -12.52 4.68
N ALA A 109 -12.10 -12.90 5.68
CA ALA A 109 -13.55 -12.97 5.53
C ALA A 109 -14.18 -11.58 5.28
N ALA A 110 -13.74 -10.54 6.02
CA ALA A 110 -14.22 -9.17 5.84
C ALA A 110 -13.87 -8.62 4.45
N ILE A 111 -12.63 -8.88 3.98
CA ILE A 111 -12.19 -8.46 2.64
C ILE A 111 -13.00 -9.19 1.55
N ASN A 112 -13.24 -10.49 1.67
CA ASN A 112 -14.07 -11.24 0.73
C ASN A 112 -15.51 -10.73 0.70
N ALA A 113 -16.09 -10.42 1.86
CA ALA A 113 -17.43 -9.84 1.95
C ALA A 113 -17.49 -8.48 1.24
N PHE A 114 -16.51 -7.63 1.48
CA PHE A 114 -16.37 -6.34 0.80
C PHE A 114 -16.22 -6.51 -0.71
N ALA A 115 -15.36 -7.42 -1.17
CA ALA A 115 -15.20 -7.70 -2.59
C ALA A 115 -16.52 -8.12 -3.23
N LYS A 116 -17.24 -9.05 -2.62
CA LYS A 116 -18.54 -9.54 -3.11
C LYS A 116 -19.59 -8.42 -3.17
N GLN A 117 -19.68 -7.58 -2.13
CA GLN A 117 -20.64 -6.46 -2.07
C GLN A 117 -20.39 -5.42 -3.17
N ASN A 118 -19.15 -5.26 -3.59
CA ASN A 118 -18.75 -4.28 -4.61
C ASN A 118 -18.55 -4.88 -6.02
N GLY A 119 -18.93 -6.14 -6.23
CA GLY A 119 -18.79 -6.81 -7.52
C GLY A 119 -17.33 -7.02 -7.95
N LEU A 120 -16.39 -7.06 -7.00
CA LEU A 120 -14.96 -7.24 -7.25
C LEU A 120 -14.60 -8.74 -7.25
N ARG A 121 -13.49 -9.05 -7.89
CA ARG A 121 -12.96 -10.42 -7.92
C ARG A 121 -12.46 -10.85 -6.54
N GLY A 122 -12.73 -12.09 -6.14
CA GLY A 122 -12.13 -12.73 -4.98
C GLY A 122 -10.69 -13.24 -5.23
N THR A 123 -10.12 -12.91 -6.37
CA THR A 123 -8.79 -13.29 -6.86
C THR A 123 -8.03 -12.05 -7.32
N GLU A 124 -6.73 -12.19 -7.65
CA GLU A 124 -5.91 -11.14 -8.24
C GLU A 124 -5.78 -9.88 -7.34
N TRP A 125 -5.82 -10.06 -6.03
CA TRP A 125 -5.68 -8.95 -5.09
C TRP A 125 -4.28 -8.33 -5.17
N GLN A 126 -4.21 -7.00 -5.07
CA GLN A 126 -2.96 -6.26 -4.93
C GLN A 126 -2.74 -5.91 -3.46
N ILE A 127 -1.78 -6.58 -2.82
CA ILE A 127 -1.52 -6.48 -1.38
C ILE A 127 -0.23 -5.69 -1.20
N PHE A 128 -0.30 -4.61 -0.41
CA PHE A 128 0.83 -3.73 -0.12
C PHE A 128 1.18 -3.82 1.36
N GLU A 129 2.34 -4.36 1.67
CA GLU A 129 2.88 -4.37 3.02
C GLU A 129 3.69 -3.09 3.25
N CYS A 130 3.12 -2.15 4.00
CA CYS A 130 3.69 -0.84 4.28
C CYS A 130 3.95 -0.61 5.78
N SER A 131 3.71 -1.60 6.64
CA SER A 131 3.88 -1.46 8.08
C SER A 131 5.33 -1.54 8.54
N GLY A 132 6.16 -2.27 7.79
CA GLY A 132 7.54 -2.56 8.17
C GLY A 132 7.65 -3.40 9.44
N THR A 133 6.70 -4.29 9.71
CA THR A 133 6.70 -5.17 10.87
C THR A 133 6.57 -6.64 10.47
N ALA A 134 7.12 -7.55 11.27
CA ALA A 134 6.97 -8.99 11.03
C ALA A 134 5.50 -9.41 11.02
N ALA A 135 4.69 -8.85 11.92
CA ALA A 135 3.24 -9.14 11.98
C ALA A 135 2.50 -8.67 10.72
N GLY A 136 2.86 -7.47 10.19
CA GLY A 136 2.31 -6.96 8.95
C GLY A 136 2.69 -7.82 7.75
N GLN A 137 3.95 -8.25 7.66
CA GLN A 137 4.43 -9.14 6.60
C GLN A 137 3.73 -10.51 6.64
N LEU A 138 3.54 -11.09 7.83
CA LEU A 138 2.78 -12.33 8.01
C LEU A 138 1.32 -12.17 7.60
N SER A 139 0.69 -11.07 8.02
CA SER A 139 -0.69 -10.74 7.64
C SER A 139 -0.84 -10.59 6.13
N ALA A 140 0.08 -9.85 5.49
CA ALA A 140 0.08 -9.65 4.03
C ALA A 140 0.22 -10.97 3.28
N TYR A 141 1.14 -11.83 3.72
CA TYR A 141 1.34 -13.14 3.12
C TYR A 141 0.13 -14.08 3.33
N GLY A 142 -0.52 -14.01 4.49
CA GLY A 142 -1.73 -14.77 4.80
C GLY A 142 -2.95 -14.40 3.96
N LEU A 143 -2.96 -13.21 3.39
CA LEU A 143 -4.03 -12.73 2.51
C LEU A 143 -3.89 -13.18 1.06
N LEU A 144 -2.82 -13.90 0.69
CA LEU A 144 -2.66 -14.40 -0.67
C LEU A 144 -3.89 -15.19 -1.15
N VAL A 145 -4.30 -14.89 -2.37
CA VAL A 145 -5.34 -15.56 -3.14
C VAL A 145 -4.81 -15.85 -4.54
N HIS A 146 -5.55 -16.60 -5.36
CA HIS A 146 -5.13 -16.91 -6.73
C HIS A 146 -4.84 -15.63 -7.53
N GLY A 147 -3.69 -15.60 -8.19
CA GLY A 147 -3.21 -14.48 -8.99
C GLY A 147 -2.81 -13.23 -8.19
N ALA A 148 -2.75 -13.29 -6.85
CA ALA A 148 -2.42 -12.13 -6.04
C ALA A 148 -1.00 -11.62 -6.28
N THR A 149 -0.83 -10.31 -6.13
CA THR A 149 0.49 -9.66 -6.08
C THR A 149 0.72 -9.09 -4.69
N LEU A 150 1.73 -9.59 -3.99
CA LEU A 150 2.22 -9.03 -2.73
C LEU A 150 3.38 -8.08 -3.02
N SER A 151 3.25 -6.83 -2.67
CA SER A 151 4.29 -5.80 -2.73
C SER A 151 4.82 -5.52 -1.33
N VAL A 152 6.07 -5.90 -1.06
CA VAL A 152 6.75 -5.59 0.20
C VAL A 152 7.42 -4.22 0.05
N VAL A 153 6.94 -3.25 0.83
CA VAL A 153 7.37 -1.85 0.82
C VAL A 153 7.99 -1.48 2.17
N GLY A 154 7.38 -1.95 3.26
CA GLY A 154 7.89 -1.74 4.61
C GLY A 154 9.15 -2.58 4.88
N PHE A 155 10.10 -1.99 5.61
CA PHE A 155 11.36 -2.64 5.98
C PHE A 155 11.32 -3.10 7.44
N THR A 156 11.77 -4.33 7.70
CA THR A 156 12.06 -4.85 9.04
C THR A 156 13.33 -5.69 9.04
N MET A 157 14.06 -5.69 10.15
CA MET A 157 15.19 -6.60 10.40
C MET A 157 14.75 -7.98 10.88
N ASP A 158 13.48 -8.12 11.26
CA ASP A 158 12.94 -9.37 11.77
C ASP A 158 12.85 -10.44 10.67
N LYS A 159 13.09 -11.68 11.07
CA LYS A 159 12.86 -12.83 10.19
C LYS A 159 11.39 -13.22 10.23
N VAL A 160 10.81 -13.43 9.08
CA VAL A 160 9.42 -13.87 8.93
C VAL A 160 9.41 -15.26 8.33
N GLU A 161 8.80 -16.20 9.04
CA GLU A 161 8.65 -17.57 8.55
C GLU A 161 7.34 -17.71 7.78
N VAL A 162 7.44 -18.09 6.51
CA VAL A 162 6.29 -18.28 5.61
C VAL A 162 6.44 -19.56 4.79
N ARG A 163 5.32 -20.15 4.41
CA ARG A 163 5.31 -21.28 3.48
C ARG A 163 5.44 -20.78 2.04
N LEU A 164 6.64 -20.79 1.50
CA LEU A 164 6.89 -20.29 0.13
C LEU A 164 6.06 -21.00 -0.94
N SER A 165 5.72 -22.28 -0.74
CA SER A 165 4.85 -23.02 -1.67
C SER A 165 3.45 -22.41 -1.83
N ASN A 166 3.01 -21.48 -0.97
CA ASN A 166 1.77 -20.76 -1.18
C ASN A 166 1.84 -19.83 -2.41
N LEU A 167 3.04 -19.33 -2.78
CA LEU A 167 3.18 -18.57 -4.03
C LEU A 167 2.86 -19.44 -5.24
N MET A 168 3.34 -20.67 -5.26
CA MET A 168 3.02 -21.63 -6.32
C MET A 168 1.54 -22.06 -6.26
N ALA A 169 1.03 -22.37 -5.06
CA ALA A 169 -0.35 -22.88 -4.90
C ALA A 169 -1.42 -21.86 -5.31
N PHE A 170 -1.11 -20.57 -5.19
CA PHE A 170 -2.01 -19.48 -5.57
C PHE A 170 -1.63 -18.82 -6.91
N ASP A 171 -0.63 -19.32 -7.64
CA ASP A 171 -0.09 -18.63 -8.83
C ASP A 171 0.17 -17.14 -8.53
N ALA A 172 0.66 -16.87 -7.33
CA ALA A 172 0.88 -15.53 -6.79
C ALA A 172 2.34 -15.10 -6.95
N ARG A 173 2.57 -13.81 -6.85
CA ARG A 173 3.92 -13.25 -6.91
C ARG A 173 4.18 -12.31 -5.74
N ALA A 174 5.45 -12.25 -5.32
CA ALA A 174 5.92 -11.30 -4.31
C ALA A 174 6.98 -10.38 -4.93
N LEU A 175 6.82 -9.08 -4.74
CA LEU A 175 7.69 -8.03 -5.28
C LEU A 175 8.31 -7.24 -4.13
N GLY A 176 9.62 -7.11 -4.11
CA GLY A 176 10.30 -6.13 -3.27
C GLY A 176 10.25 -4.75 -3.94
N ASN A 177 9.99 -3.71 -3.16
CA ASN A 177 9.98 -2.33 -3.64
C ASN A 177 10.93 -1.51 -2.78
N TRP A 178 12.08 -1.16 -3.37
CA TRP A 178 13.00 -0.20 -2.76
C TRP A 178 12.50 1.21 -3.03
N GLY A 179 12.66 2.10 -2.07
CA GLY A 179 12.33 3.52 -2.24
C GLY A 179 13.16 4.19 -3.35
N CYS A 180 12.64 5.25 -3.90
CA CYS A 180 13.29 6.00 -4.99
C CYS A 180 14.21 7.08 -4.44
#